data_139c29fada54c05b8a5a7d5a69489595
#
_entry.id   139c29fada54c05b8a5a7d5a69489595
#
_cell.length_a   1.000
_cell.length_b   1.000
_cell.length_c   1.000
_cell.angle_alpha   90.00
_cell.angle_beta   90.00
_cell.angle_gamma   90.00
#
_symmetry.space_group_name_H-M   'P 1'
#
loop_
_entity.id
_entity.type
_entity.pdbx_description
1 polymer ?
#
loop_
_entity_poly.entity_id
_entity_poly.type
_entity_poly.pdbx_seq_one_letter_code
_entity_poly.pdbx_strand_id
1 'polypeptide(L)'
;LYHEYMDVQGDFISYEDFNKNFRLKRPASFNFAYDVVDRLGREDPERPALLWTDPEGDVVRYDFRRMMLDSNRAANYFKSIGVKKGDAVMLILKRHHEFWPIIIALHKIGAITIPATHLLTAKDIRYRVQAADVTTIVCTEHTTCVADAVEEAAPDCPTLKNRVLVRTKRPGWLSYDEGFAAASDVWEKP
;
A
#
# COMPACT_ATOMS: atom_id res chain seq x y z
N LEU A 1 3.92 -22.19 1.73
CA LEU A 1 2.89 -21.17 1.58
C LEU A 1 2.15 -21.28 0.23
N TYR A 2 2.84 -21.17 -0.93
CA TYR A 2 2.17 -21.18 -2.24
C TYR A 2 1.45 -22.51 -2.56
N HIS A 3 1.94 -23.65 -2.06
CA HIS A 3 1.28 -24.95 -2.22
C HIS A 3 -0.13 -25.02 -1.60
N GLU A 4 -0.44 -24.16 -0.63
CA GLU A 4 -1.77 -24.08 -0.04
C GLU A 4 -2.79 -23.45 -1.00
N TYR A 5 -2.29 -22.64 -1.95
CA TYR A 5 -3.11 -21.88 -2.90
C TYR A 5 -3.07 -22.43 -4.34
N MET A 6 -2.41 -23.58 -4.53
CA MET A 6 -2.31 -24.23 -5.84
C MET A 6 -2.70 -25.71 -5.72
N ASP A 7 -3.57 -26.19 -6.62
CA ASP A 7 -4.00 -27.59 -6.64
C ASP A 7 -2.99 -28.52 -7.29
N VAL A 8 -2.12 -28.01 -8.14
CA VAL A 8 -1.13 -28.80 -8.87
C VAL A 8 0.27 -28.46 -8.38
N GLN A 9 0.99 -29.49 -7.95
CA GLN A 9 2.40 -29.42 -7.60
C GLN A 9 3.18 -30.12 -8.73
N GLY A 10 4.01 -29.36 -9.43
CA GLY A 10 4.89 -29.90 -10.45
C GLY A 10 5.28 -28.90 -11.52
N ASP A 11 6.28 -29.29 -12.30
CA ASP A 11 6.72 -28.53 -13.45
C ASP A 11 5.78 -28.83 -14.63
N PHE A 12 5.37 -27.79 -15.32
CA PHE A 12 4.59 -27.93 -16.54
C PHE A 12 5.54 -28.08 -17.73
N ILE A 13 5.24 -29.02 -18.61
CA ILE A 13 6.09 -29.31 -19.76
C ILE A 13 5.83 -28.42 -20.98
N SER A 14 4.70 -27.73 -21.00
CA SER A 14 4.32 -26.77 -22.03
C SER A 14 3.32 -25.74 -21.51
N TYR A 15 3.07 -24.69 -22.30
CA TYR A 15 2.00 -23.71 -22.03
C TYR A 15 0.62 -24.36 -22.02
N GLU A 16 0.35 -25.28 -22.94
CA GLU A 16 -0.91 -26.00 -23.03
C GLU A 16 -1.14 -26.86 -21.78
N ASP A 17 -0.09 -27.53 -21.31
CA ASP A 17 -0.10 -28.31 -20.07
C ASP A 17 -0.40 -27.41 -18.85
N PHE A 18 0.30 -26.27 -18.73
CA PHE A 18 0.01 -25.28 -17.70
C PHE A 18 -1.45 -24.81 -17.74
N ASN A 19 -1.92 -24.39 -18.92
CA ASN A 19 -3.27 -23.84 -19.06
C ASN A 19 -4.38 -24.86 -18.74
N LYS A 20 -4.12 -26.13 -19.06
CA LYS A 20 -5.04 -27.23 -18.77
C LYS A 20 -5.04 -27.65 -17.32
N ASN A 21 -3.88 -27.69 -16.67
CA ASN A 21 -3.71 -28.37 -15.38
C ASN A 21 -3.49 -27.42 -14.20
N PHE A 22 -3.08 -26.16 -14.45
CA PHE A 22 -2.92 -25.19 -13.35
C PHE A 22 -4.26 -24.78 -12.75
N ARG A 23 -4.38 -24.85 -11.43
CA ARG A 23 -5.56 -24.41 -10.69
C ARG A 23 -5.13 -23.63 -9.46
N LEU A 24 -5.81 -22.52 -9.21
CA LEU A 24 -5.69 -21.76 -7.96
C LEU A 24 -6.79 -22.17 -6.99
N LYS A 25 -6.39 -22.48 -5.78
CA LYS A 25 -7.30 -22.57 -4.63
C LYS A 25 -7.55 -21.15 -4.13
N ARG A 26 -8.75 -20.67 -4.33
CA ARG A 26 -9.16 -19.34 -3.85
C ARG A 26 -10.01 -19.50 -2.59
N PRO A 27 -9.46 -19.25 -1.39
CA PRO A 27 -10.25 -19.21 -0.17
C PRO A 27 -11.36 -18.16 -0.26
N ALA A 28 -12.50 -18.43 0.38
CA ALA A 28 -13.68 -17.54 0.32
C ALA A 28 -13.39 -16.13 0.90
N SER A 29 -12.49 -16.05 1.87
CA SER A 29 -12.15 -14.82 2.60
C SER A 29 -10.66 -14.54 2.63
N PHE A 30 -9.97 -14.68 1.49
CA PHE A 30 -8.54 -14.41 1.41
C PHE A 30 -8.24 -12.91 1.49
N ASN A 31 -7.28 -12.54 2.36
CA ASN A 31 -6.70 -11.21 2.42
C ASN A 31 -5.18 -11.32 2.57
N PHE A 32 -4.44 -10.85 1.59
CA PHE A 32 -2.98 -10.96 1.55
C PHE A 32 -2.28 -10.43 2.81
N ALA A 33 -2.78 -9.33 3.38
CA ALA A 33 -2.20 -8.76 4.60
C ALA A 33 -2.29 -9.71 5.79
N TYR A 34 -3.42 -10.41 5.97
CA TYR A 34 -3.63 -11.31 7.09
C TYR A 34 -3.11 -12.72 6.83
N ASP A 35 -3.42 -13.25 5.64
CA ASP A 35 -3.17 -14.67 5.33
C ASP A 35 -1.73 -14.93 4.90
N VAL A 36 -1.00 -13.88 4.51
CA VAL A 36 0.42 -13.99 4.13
C VAL A 36 1.30 -13.19 5.07
N VAL A 37 1.14 -11.86 5.11
CA VAL A 37 2.09 -10.98 5.82
C VAL A 37 2.01 -11.18 7.33
N ASP A 38 0.83 -11.08 7.92
CA ASP A 38 0.67 -11.23 9.37
C ASP A 38 0.92 -12.66 9.83
N ARG A 39 0.56 -13.64 9.01
CA ARG A 39 0.85 -15.04 9.29
C ARG A 39 2.37 -15.27 9.34
N LEU A 40 3.11 -14.86 8.33
CA LEU A 40 4.57 -15.00 8.32
C LEU A 40 5.23 -14.16 9.43
N GLY A 41 4.71 -12.97 9.72
CA GLY A 41 5.18 -12.15 10.83
C GLY A 41 5.06 -12.82 12.21
N ARG A 42 4.14 -13.79 12.36
CA ARG A 42 3.98 -14.61 13.58
C ARG A 42 4.72 -15.94 13.53
N GLU A 43 4.66 -16.65 12.39
CA GLU A 43 5.17 -18.02 12.26
C GLU A 43 6.67 -18.06 11.90
N ASP A 44 7.17 -17.08 11.14
CA ASP A 44 8.56 -16.97 10.70
C ASP A 44 8.99 -15.49 10.69
N PRO A 45 9.06 -14.86 11.89
CA PRO A 45 9.19 -13.41 12.05
C PRO A 45 10.47 -12.83 11.45
N GLU A 46 11.57 -13.55 11.49
CA GLU A 46 12.90 -13.11 11.01
C GLU A 46 13.10 -13.34 9.50
N ARG A 47 12.14 -13.97 8.84
CA ARG A 47 12.21 -14.22 7.40
C ARG A 47 12.29 -12.89 6.64
N PRO A 48 13.27 -12.73 5.72
CA PRO A 48 13.38 -11.53 4.90
C PRO A 48 12.10 -11.30 4.06
N ALA A 49 11.55 -10.08 4.15
CA ALA A 49 10.36 -9.67 3.41
C ALA A 49 10.69 -8.68 2.29
N LEU A 50 11.56 -7.70 2.55
CA LEU A 50 11.95 -6.67 1.59
C LEU A 50 13.37 -6.19 1.87
N LEU A 51 14.14 -6.05 0.81
CA LEU A 51 15.39 -5.30 0.77
C LEU A 51 15.18 -4.10 -0.16
N TRP A 52 15.29 -2.90 0.39
CA TRP A 52 15.21 -1.67 -0.36
C TRP A 52 16.54 -0.93 -0.34
N THR A 53 16.90 -0.36 -1.47
CA THR A 53 18.09 0.51 -1.60
C THR A 53 17.77 1.71 -2.47
N ASP A 54 18.43 2.82 -2.22
CA ASP A 54 18.36 4.00 -3.08
C ASP A 54 19.69 4.25 -3.83
N PRO A 55 19.73 5.25 -4.74
CA PRO A 55 20.95 5.60 -5.47
C PRO A 55 22.07 6.15 -4.58
N GLU A 56 21.74 6.68 -3.41
CA GLU A 56 22.65 7.24 -2.43
C GLU A 56 23.35 6.15 -1.60
N GLY A 57 22.86 4.92 -1.68
CA GLY A 57 23.41 3.74 -1.01
C GLY A 57 22.76 3.42 0.34
N ASP A 58 21.66 4.08 0.68
CA ASP A 58 20.90 3.74 1.86
C ASP A 58 20.22 2.37 1.68
N VAL A 59 20.18 1.61 2.77
CA VAL A 59 19.63 0.24 2.78
C VAL A 59 18.59 0.09 3.89
N VAL A 60 17.37 -0.26 3.51
CA VAL A 60 16.30 -0.60 4.46
C VAL A 60 15.93 -2.06 4.30
N ARG A 61 15.96 -2.80 5.43
CA ARG A 61 15.61 -4.22 5.49
C ARG A 61 14.32 -4.38 6.29
N TYR A 62 13.40 -5.14 5.74
CA TYR A 62 12.22 -5.62 6.44
C TYR A 62 12.29 -7.13 6.53
N ASP A 63 12.07 -7.66 7.71
CA ASP A 63 11.57 -9.00 7.92
C ASP A 63 10.02 -8.98 7.96
N PHE A 64 9.38 -10.14 8.02
CA PHE A 64 7.93 -10.21 8.05
C PHE A 64 7.34 -9.68 9.36
N ARG A 65 8.06 -9.76 10.48
CA ARG A 65 7.63 -9.16 11.75
C ARG A 65 7.55 -7.63 11.64
N ARG A 66 8.60 -7.00 11.15
CA ARG A 66 8.63 -5.55 10.93
C ARG A 66 7.55 -5.12 9.94
N MET A 67 7.38 -5.84 8.83
CA MET A 67 6.35 -5.55 7.84
C MET A 67 4.94 -5.63 8.47
N MET A 68 4.67 -6.63 9.30
CA MET A 68 3.42 -6.78 10.04
C MET A 68 3.18 -5.58 10.98
N LEU A 69 4.16 -5.24 11.83
CA LEU A 69 4.03 -4.17 12.83
C LEU A 69 3.91 -2.79 12.16
N ASP A 70 4.74 -2.52 11.15
CA ASP A 70 4.70 -1.23 10.43
C ASP A 70 3.39 -1.08 9.64
N SER A 71 2.86 -2.16 9.06
CA SER A 71 1.54 -2.12 8.42
C SER A 71 0.39 -1.97 9.42
N ASN A 72 0.53 -2.45 10.66
CA ASN A 72 -0.43 -2.18 11.74
C ASN A 72 -0.45 -0.70 12.13
N ARG A 73 0.74 -0.09 12.32
CA ARG A 73 0.85 1.35 12.59
C ARG A 73 0.23 2.18 11.48
N ALA A 74 0.58 1.86 10.23
CA ALA A 74 0.00 2.54 9.08
C ALA A 74 -1.52 2.37 9.01
N ALA A 75 -2.07 1.19 9.31
CA ALA A 75 -3.50 0.95 9.32
C ALA A 75 -4.22 1.79 10.41
N ASN A 76 -3.65 1.85 11.62
CA ASN A 76 -4.16 2.69 12.69
C ASN A 76 -4.12 4.18 12.32
N TYR A 77 -3.03 4.63 11.69
CA TYR A 77 -2.92 6.00 11.19
C TYR A 77 -4.00 6.31 10.15
N PHE A 78 -4.14 5.49 9.10
CA PHE A 78 -5.16 5.73 8.07
C PHE A 78 -6.58 5.69 8.64
N LYS A 79 -6.86 4.80 9.57
CA LYS A 79 -8.14 4.75 10.30
C LYS A 79 -8.37 6.05 11.09
N SER A 80 -7.35 6.61 11.74
CA SER A 80 -7.46 7.84 12.53
C SER A 80 -7.79 9.08 11.70
N ILE A 81 -7.38 9.11 10.43
CA ILE A 81 -7.73 10.18 9.47
C ILE A 81 -9.01 9.88 8.67
N GLY A 82 -9.76 8.84 9.07
CA GLY A 82 -11.09 8.52 8.55
C GLY A 82 -11.13 7.61 7.31
N VAL A 83 -10.02 6.98 6.93
CA VAL A 83 -10.04 5.96 5.87
C VAL A 83 -10.72 4.69 6.37
N LYS A 84 -11.66 4.17 5.59
CA LYS A 84 -12.47 3.00 5.91
C LYS A 84 -12.56 2.02 4.75
N LYS A 85 -13.14 0.86 5.02
CA LYS A 85 -13.38 -0.16 4.00
C LYS A 85 -14.15 0.41 2.80
N GLY A 86 -13.65 0.13 1.60
CA GLY A 86 -14.21 0.59 0.34
C GLY A 86 -13.76 1.98 -0.11
N ASP A 87 -13.10 2.78 0.74
CA ASP A 87 -12.53 4.05 0.31
C ASP A 87 -11.37 3.82 -0.67
N ALA A 88 -11.32 4.64 -1.72
CA ALA A 88 -10.23 4.61 -2.68
C ALA A 88 -9.08 5.52 -2.22
N VAL A 89 -7.88 4.95 -2.14
CA VAL A 89 -6.64 5.64 -1.74
C VAL A 89 -5.61 5.53 -2.85
N MET A 90 -5.21 6.67 -3.40
CA MET A 90 -4.19 6.74 -4.46
C MET A 90 -2.79 6.90 -3.85
N LEU A 91 -1.86 6.02 -4.25
CA LEU A 91 -0.46 6.03 -3.81
C LEU A 91 0.45 6.50 -4.95
N ILE A 92 1.06 7.67 -4.79
CA ILE A 92 1.99 8.26 -5.76
C ILE A 92 3.38 8.32 -5.10
N LEU A 93 3.92 7.15 -4.77
CA LEU A 93 5.19 7.00 -4.05
C LEU A 93 6.28 6.45 -4.97
N LYS A 94 7.17 7.33 -5.44
CA LYS A 94 8.29 6.97 -6.31
C LYS A 94 9.28 6.03 -5.60
N ARG A 95 9.08 4.72 -5.72
CA ARG A 95 9.98 3.67 -5.19
C ARG A 95 10.38 3.84 -3.72
N HIS A 96 9.56 4.49 -2.90
CA HIS A 96 9.80 4.61 -1.46
C HIS A 96 9.47 3.31 -0.74
N HIS A 97 10.25 2.93 0.27
CA HIS A 97 9.99 1.69 1.01
C HIS A 97 8.68 1.75 1.81
N GLU A 98 8.22 2.93 2.18
CA GLU A 98 6.95 3.16 2.88
C GLU A 98 5.73 2.72 2.07
N PHE A 99 5.87 2.61 0.74
CA PHE A 99 4.83 2.07 -0.13
C PHE A 99 4.32 0.70 0.34
N TRP A 100 5.23 -0.18 0.78
CA TRP A 100 4.89 -1.55 1.14
C TRP A 100 4.07 -1.66 2.43
N PRO A 101 4.48 -1.11 3.59
CA PRO A 101 3.63 -1.12 4.76
C PRO A 101 2.32 -0.35 4.55
N ILE A 102 2.29 0.71 3.73
CA ILE A 102 1.08 1.44 3.40
C ILE A 102 0.10 0.57 2.62
N ILE A 103 0.53 -0.10 1.54
CA ILE A 103 -0.38 -0.94 0.74
C ILE A 103 -0.93 -2.12 1.56
N ILE A 104 -0.10 -2.73 2.42
CA ILE A 104 -0.52 -3.80 3.33
C ILE A 104 -1.54 -3.26 4.35
N ALA A 105 -1.33 -2.07 4.90
CA ALA A 105 -2.26 -1.41 5.81
C ALA A 105 -3.63 -1.17 5.18
N LEU A 106 -3.65 -0.69 3.93
CA LEU A 106 -4.90 -0.47 3.20
C LEU A 106 -5.64 -1.79 2.92
N HIS A 107 -4.93 -2.88 2.66
CA HIS A 107 -5.53 -4.23 2.60
C HIS A 107 -6.15 -4.64 3.95
N LYS A 108 -5.50 -4.33 5.10
CA LYS A 108 -6.05 -4.61 6.44
C LYS A 108 -7.36 -3.86 6.69
N ILE A 109 -7.42 -2.61 6.27
CA ILE A 109 -8.63 -1.78 6.39
C ILE A 109 -9.72 -2.26 5.41
N GLY A 110 -9.34 -2.87 4.29
CA GLY A 110 -10.22 -3.21 3.18
C GLY A 110 -10.49 -2.01 2.27
N ALA A 111 -9.56 -1.04 2.23
CA ALA A 111 -9.58 0.07 1.30
C ALA A 111 -9.11 -0.36 -0.10
N ILE A 112 -9.52 0.39 -1.12
CA ILE A 112 -9.11 0.17 -2.51
C ILE A 112 -7.84 0.96 -2.76
N THR A 113 -6.74 0.26 -3.05
CA THR A 113 -5.46 0.91 -3.32
C THR A 113 -5.26 1.15 -4.81
N ILE A 114 -4.92 2.38 -5.19
CA ILE A 114 -4.66 2.78 -6.57
C ILE A 114 -3.19 3.24 -6.68
N PRO A 115 -2.25 2.34 -6.97
CA PRO A 115 -0.87 2.73 -7.25
C PRO A 115 -0.78 3.57 -8.52
N ALA A 116 -0.04 4.67 -8.46
CA ALA A 116 0.08 5.59 -9.58
C ALA A 116 1.52 6.11 -9.72
N THR A 117 1.88 6.50 -10.94
CA THR A 117 3.20 7.05 -11.23
C THR A 117 3.33 8.50 -10.73
N HIS A 118 4.54 8.87 -10.34
CA HIS A 118 4.90 10.26 -9.97
C HIS A 118 4.96 11.23 -11.16
N LEU A 119 4.74 10.74 -12.38
CA LEU A 119 4.72 11.56 -13.60
C LEU A 119 3.33 12.10 -13.93
N LEU A 120 2.35 11.89 -13.06
CA LEU A 120 0.99 12.39 -13.28
C LEU A 120 0.96 13.93 -13.27
N THR A 121 0.29 14.49 -14.26
CA THR A 121 -0.08 15.92 -14.30
C THR A 121 -1.34 16.17 -13.47
N ALA A 122 -1.65 17.44 -13.16
CA ALA A 122 -2.90 17.81 -12.50
C ALA A 122 -4.15 17.31 -13.25
N LYS A 123 -4.13 17.35 -14.60
CA LYS A 123 -5.19 16.79 -15.44
C LYS A 123 -5.38 15.29 -15.20
N ASP A 124 -4.28 14.54 -15.14
CA ASP A 124 -4.31 13.10 -14.93
C ASP A 124 -4.82 12.74 -13.53
N ILE A 125 -4.42 13.50 -12.52
CA ILE A 125 -4.86 13.34 -11.13
C ILE A 125 -6.36 13.60 -11.03
N ARG A 126 -6.83 14.74 -11.55
CA ARG A 126 -8.26 15.10 -11.58
C ARG A 126 -9.10 13.99 -12.20
N TYR A 127 -8.70 13.51 -13.37
CA TYR A 127 -9.42 12.44 -14.06
C TYR A 127 -9.52 11.17 -13.19
N ARG A 128 -8.41 10.73 -12.59
CA ARG A 128 -8.41 9.51 -11.78
C ARG A 128 -9.18 9.66 -10.48
N VAL A 129 -9.06 10.82 -9.84
CA VAL A 129 -9.81 11.10 -8.60
C VAL A 129 -11.31 11.05 -8.86
N GLN A 130 -11.77 11.69 -9.93
CA GLN A 130 -13.20 11.69 -10.30
C GLN A 130 -13.68 10.32 -10.78
N ALA A 131 -12.87 9.59 -11.56
CA ALA A 131 -13.25 8.28 -12.10
C ALA A 131 -13.35 7.17 -11.05
N ALA A 132 -12.63 7.29 -9.94
CA ALA A 132 -12.56 6.26 -8.89
C ALA A 132 -13.02 6.76 -7.50
N ASP A 133 -13.62 7.94 -7.42
CA ASP A 133 -14.06 8.57 -6.16
C ASP A 133 -12.97 8.55 -5.08
N VAL A 134 -11.73 8.90 -5.48
CA VAL A 134 -10.58 8.86 -4.57
C VAL A 134 -10.80 9.81 -3.41
N THR A 135 -10.69 9.29 -2.19
CA THR A 135 -10.89 10.06 -0.96
C THR A 135 -9.58 10.53 -0.32
N THR A 136 -8.49 9.84 -0.62
CA THR A 136 -7.16 10.11 -0.04
C THR A 136 -6.08 9.94 -1.09
N ILE A 137 -5.16 10.91 -1.17
CA ILE A 137 -3.91 10.79 -1.93
C ILE A 137 -2.74 10.76 -0.95
N VAL A 138 -1.87 9.78 -1.12
CA VAL A 138 -0.59 9.67 -0.42
C VAL A 138 0.52 9.86 -1.44
N CYS A 139 1.34 10.89 -1.28
CA CYS A 139 2.44 11.16 -2.20
C CYS A 139 3.70 11.66 -1.48
N THR A 140 4.72 11.99 -2.25
CA THR A 140 5.98 12.54 -1.77
C THR A 140 6.35 13.77 -2.58
N GLU A 141 7.01 14.74 -1.96
CA GLU A 141 7.71 15.83 -2.64
C GLU A 141 9.20 15.54 -2.83
N HIS A 142 9.69 14.50 -2.18
CA HIS A 142 11.09 14.11 -2.31
C HIS A 142 11.38 13.67 -3.74
N THR A 143 12.12 14.49 -4.47
CA THR A 143 12.50 14.28 -5.88
C THR A 143 11.35 14.36 -6.91
N THR A 144 10.19 14.91 -6.57
CA THR A 144 9.05 15.06 -7.49
C THR A 144 8.27 16.36 -7.21
N CYS A 145 7.53 16.85 -8.21
CA CYS A 145 6.59 17.98 -8.06
C CYS A 145 5.13 17.49 -7.98
N VAL A 146 4.91 16.23 -7.63
CA VAL A 146 3.57 15.64 -7.69
C VAL A 146 2.59 16.28 -6.69
N ALA A 147 3.08 16.78 -5.56
CA ALA A 147 2.24 17.48 -4.59
C ALA A 147 1.67 18.80 -5.17
N ASP A 148 2.43 19.51 -6.00
CA ASP A 148 1.92 20.70 -6.70
C ASP A 148 0.80 20.34 -7.68
N ALA A 149 0.98 19.24 -8.41
CA ALA A 149 -0.06 18.74 -9.32
C ALA A 149 -1.34 18.28 -8.58
N VAL A 150 -1.19 17.73 -7.37
CA VAL A 150 -2.33 17.40 -6.50
C VAL A 150 -3.03 18.67 -6.01
N GLU A 151 -2.28 19.70 -5.59
CA GLU A 151 -2.83 20.99 -5.18
C GLU A 151 -3.64 21.65 -6.30
N GLU A 152 -3.09 21.67 -7.52
CA GLU A 152 -3.75 22.21 -8.70
C GLU A 152 -5.03 21.44 -9.05
N ALA A 153 -5.04 20.12 -8.88
CA ALA A 153 -6.20 19.28 -9.18
C ALA A 153 -7.30 19.34 -8.10
N ALA A 154 -6.92 19.56 -6.85
CA ALA A 154 -7.80 19.40 -5.68
C ALA A 154 -9.11 20.21 -5.70
N PRO A 155 -9.15 21.48 -6.19
CA PRO A 155 -10.40 22.24 -6.26
C PRO A 155 -11.50 21.58 -7.09
N ASP A 156 -11.13 20.76 -8.08
CA ASP A 156 -12.05 20.05 -8.96
C ASP A 156 -12.33 18.58 -8.49
N CYS A 157 -11.87 18.23 -7.30
CA CYS A 157 -11.91 16.87 -6.76
C CYS A 157 -12.72 16.82 -5.44
N PRO A 158 -14.05 16.94 -5.46
CA PRO A 158 -14.86 17.07 -4.24
C PRO A 158 -14.83 15.83 -3.32
N THR A 159 -14.45 14.66 -3.84
CA THR A 159 -14.30 13.44 -3.05
C THR A 159 -12.98 13.38 -2.29
N LEU A 160 -11.97 14.17 -2.69
CA LEU A 160 -10.64 14.18 -2.08
C LEU A 160 -10.66 14.89 -0.72
N LYS A 161 -10.63 14.12 0.36
CA LYS A 161 -10.67 14.61 1.74
C LYS A 161 -9.28 14.77 2.36
N ASN A 162 -8.39 13.81 2.07
CA ASN A 162 -7.07 13.75 2.71
C ASN A 162 -5.97 13.84 1.67
N ARG A 163 -4.99 14.70 1.95
CA ARG A 163 -3.73 14.80 1.23
C ARG A 163 -2.63 14.50 2.23
N VAL A 164 -1.87 13.43 2.00
CA VAL A 164 -0.86 12.90 2.92
C VAL A 164 0.50 12.94 2.26
N LEU A 165 1.48 13.53 2.95
CA LEU A 165 2.88 13.55 2.51
C LEU A 165 3.72 12.56 3.30
N VAL A 166 4.59 11.84 2.58
CA VAL A 166 5.62 10.96 3.11
C VAL A 166 6.96 11.67 3.02
N ARG A 167 7.76 11.64 4.09
CA ARG A 167 9.12 12.23 4.25
C ARG A 167 9.21 13.75 4.21
N THR A 168 8.15 14.46 3.90
CA THR A 168 8.13 15.92 3.81
C THR A 168 6.88 16.48 4.49
N LYS A 169 6.84 17.80 4.68
CA LYS A 169 5.70 18.49 5.30
C LYS A 169 5.32 19.70 4.45
N ARG A 170 4.02 19.92 4.33
CA ARG A 170 3.44 21.08 3.64
C ARG A 170 2.24 21.60 4.42
N PRO A 171 2.04 22.93 4.55
CA PRO A 171 0.84 23.48 5.15
C PRO A 171 -0.44 22.95 4.50
N GLY A 172 -1.42 22.52 5.32
CA GLY A 172 -2.68 21.96 4.84
C GLY A 172 -2.62 20.50 4.40
N TRP A 173 -1.47 19.83 4.57
CA TRP A 173 -1.30 18.41 4.34
C TRP A 173 -1.06 17.65 5.64
N LEU A 174 -1.49 16.40 5.67
CA LEU A 174 -1.19 15.48 6.76
C LEU A 174 0.22 14.88 6.58
N SER A 175 0.96 14.75 7.67
CA SER A 175 2.25 14.07 7.67
C SER A 175 2.05 12.58 7.95
N TYR A 176 2.48 11.73 7.02
CA TYR A 176 2.51 10.29 7.25
C TYR A 176 3.48 9.95 8.40
N ASP A 177 4.67 10.51 8.38
CA ASP A 177 5.74 10.17 9.34
C ASP A 177 5.32 10.48 10.79
N GLU A 178 4.70 11.63 11.03
CA GLU A 178 4.21 11.99 12.37
C GLU A 178 3.04 11.09 12.79
N GLY A 179 2.07 10.90 11.92
CA GLY A 179 0.92 10.06 12.21
C GLY A 179 1.29 8.59 12.40
N PHE A 180 2.21 8.07 11.60
CA PHE A 180 2.77 6.72 11.74
C PHE A 180 3.53 6.55 13.06
N ALA A 181 4.38 7.52 13.43
CA ALA A 181 5.15 7.46 14.67
C ALA A 181 4.25 7.49 15.93
N ALA A 182 3.13 8.20 15.87
CA ALA A 182 2.17 8.30 16.98
C ALA A 182 1.21 7.09 17.05
N ALA A 183 1.09 6.30 15.98
CA ALA A 183 0.12 5.22 15.90
C ALA A 183 0.59 3.95 16.62
N SER A 184 -0.36 3.19 17.19
CA SER A 184 -0.11 1.87 17.78
C SER A 184 0.24 0.84 16.71
N ASP A 185 1.15 -0.11 17.05
CA ASP A 185 1.43 -1.29 16.26
C ASP A 185 0.52 -2.48 16.56
N VAL A 186 -0.43 -2.31 17.48
CA VAL A 186 -1.49 -3.28 17.75
C VAL A 186 -2.67 -2.98 16.83
N TRP A 187 -3.03 -3.93 15.99
CA TRP A 187 -4.17 -3.83 15.07
C TRP A 187 -5.20 -4.91 15.36
N GLU A 188 -6.43 -4.49 15.57
CA GLU A 188 -7.57 -5.40 15.69
C GLU A 188 -8.22 -5.59 14.32
N LYS A 189 -8.27 -6.85 13.88
CA LYS A 189 -8.91 -7.21 12.61
C LYS A 189 -10.40 -6.86 12.70
N PRO A 190 -10.93 -6.01 11.77
CA PRO A 190 -12.34 -5.64 11.74
C PRO A 190 -13.26 -6.81 11.32
#